data_88586f005f97cea4ed11c648186c02bb
#
_entry.id   88586f005f97cea4ed11c648186c02bb
#
_cell.length_a   1.000
_cell.length_b   1.000
_cell.length_c   1.000
_cell.angle_alpha   90.00
_cell.angle_beta   90.00
_cell.angle_gamma   90.00
#
_symmetry.space_group_name_H-M   'P 1'
#
loop_
_entity.id
_entity.type
_entity.pdbx_description
1 polymer ?
#
loop_
_entity_poly.entity_id
_entity_poly.type
_entity_poly.pdbx_seq_one_letter_code
_entity_poly.pdbx_strand_id
1 'polypeptide(L)'
;LKCIPANVGYDGFPKTLCTSVNNVICHGIPSEDKKLKDGDIMNIDITVIYKGWHGDTSKMYFVGKAAPHAKRLVEVTQQCMYEGIRTVRPGSYLGDIGNAIQTLAEKNHYSVVRD
;
A
#
# COMPACT_ATOMS: atom_id res chain seq x y z
N LEU A 1 16.25 -5.24 -16.06
CA LEU A 1 16.12 -6.53 -15.41
C LEU A 1 15.02 -7.33 -16.09
N LYS A 2 15.29 -8.61 -16.41
CA LYS A 2 14.26 -9.51 -16.94
C LYS A 2 13.45 -10.07 -15.77
N CYS A 3 12.47 -9.31 -15.29
CA CYS A 3 11.54 -9.72 -14.24
C CYS A 3 10.20 -10.15 -14.84
N ILE A 4 9.48 -11.00 -14.13
CA ILE A 4 8.13 -11.43 -14.47
C ILE A 4 7.17 -10.74 -13.49
N PRO A 5 6.05 -10.12 -13.94
CA PRO A 5 5.02 -9.61 -13.04
C PRO A 5 4.39 -10.77 -12.27
N ALA A 6 4.39 -10.69 -10.93
CA ALA A 6 3.83 -11.75 -10.09
C ALA A 6 2.29 -11.72 -10.02
N ASN A 7 1.70 -10.55 -10.21
CA ASN A 7 0.27 -10.34 -10.07
C ASN A 7 -0.55 -11.00 -11.18
N VAL A 8 -0.03 -11.05 -12.41
CA VAL A 8 -0.80 -11.55 -13.56
C VAL A 8 -1.14 -13.03 -13.38
N GLY A 9 -2.44 -13.32 -13.36
CA GLY A 9 -2.96 -14.68 -13.21
C GLY A 9 -2.98 -15.20 -11.76
N TYR A 10 -2.39 -14.48 -10.81
CA TYR A 10 -2.48 -14.86 -9.41
C TYR A 10 -3.91 -14.62 -8.90
N ASP A 11 -4.57 -15.68 -8.45
CA ASP A 11 -5.98 -15.66 -8.03
C ASP A 11 -6.92 -14.96 -9.03
N GLY A 12 -6.63 -15.14 -10.33
CA GLY A 12 -7.41 -14.53 -11.41
C GLY A 12 -7.15 -13.04 -11.66
N PHE A 13 -6.14 -12.42 -11.00
CA PHE A 13 -5.86 -11.00 -11.19
C PHE A 13 -5.40 -10.70 -12.63
N PRO A 14 -6.06 -9.75 -13.36
CA PRO A 14 -5.90 -9.64 -14.81
C PRO A 14 -4.79 -8.68 -15.27
N LYS A 15 -4.10 -7.99 -14.36
CA LYS A 15 -3.13 -6.93 -14.67
C LYS A 15 -1.77 -7.18 -14.02
N THR A 16 -0.77 -6.38 -14.41
CA THR A 16 0.63 -6.55 -13.96
C THR A 16 0.94 -5.89 -12.62
N LEU A 17 0.10 -4.95 -12.20
CA LEU A 17 0.23 -4.21 -10.94
C LEU A 17 -1.16 -3.77 -10.44
N CYS A 18 -1.23 -3.36 -9.18
CA CYS A 18 -2.44 -2.79 -8.62
C CYS A 18 -2.37 -1.24 -8.63
N THR A 19 -3.51 -0.60 -8.92
CA THR A 19 -3.68 0.86 -8.79
C THR A 19 -4.92 1.13 -7.95
N SER A 20 -4.71 1.51 -6.70
CA SER A 20 -5.80 1.78 -5.76
C SER A 20 -5.98 3.28 -5.59
N VAL A 21 -7.07 3.83 -6.14
CA VAL A 21 -7.34 5.26 -6.18
C VAL A 21 -8.35 5.64 -5.11
N ASN A 22 -8.05 6.66 -4.32
CA ASN A 22 -8.90 7.26 -3.27
C ASN A 22 -9.44 6.21 -2.27
N ASN A 23 -10.73 5.87 -2.34
CA ASN A 23 -11.41 4.95 -1.43
C ASN A 23 -11.13 3.46 -1.70
N VAL A 24 -10.41 3.14 -2.76
CA VAL A 24 -9.99 1.74 -3.01
C VAL A 24 -8.82 1.42 -2.07
N ILE A 25 -9.05 0.50 -1.14
CA ILE A 25 -8.09 0.20 -0.06
C ILE A 25 -6.84 -0.49 -0.61
N CYS A 26 -7.02 -1.55 -1.42
CA CYS A 26 -5.94 -2.33 -2.03
C CYS A 26 -6.45 -3.07 -3.27
N HIS A 27 -5.53 -3.72 -4.00
CA HIS A 27 -5.80 -4.59 -5.15
C HIS A 27 -6.65 -3.94 -6.26
N GLY A 28 -6.60 -2.61 -6.40
CA GLY A 28 -7.31 -1.88 -7.46
C GLY A 28 -6.84 -2.34 -8.84
N ILE A 29 -7.79 -2.72 -9.70
CA ILE A 29 -7.51 -3.18 -11.07
C ILE A 29 -7.35 -1.96 -11.98
N PRO A 30 -6.20 -1.79 -12.65
CA PRO A 30 -6.01 -0.73 -13.64
C PRO A 30 -7.04 -0.80 -14.76
N SER A 31 -7.68 0.33 -15.07
CA SER A 31 -8.69 0.45 -16.11
C SER A 31 -8.50 1.75 -16.92
N GLU A 32 -8.68 1.69 -18.22
CA GLU A 32 -8.66 2.86 -19.07
C GLU A 32 -9.83 3.82 -18.84
N ASP A 33 -10.92 3.33 -18.25
CA ASP A 33 -12.09 4.13 -17.89
C ASP A 33 -11.86 4.96 -16.63
N LYS A 34 -10.85 4.62 -15.82
CA LYS A 34 -10.49 5.34 -14.60
C LYS A 34 -9.38 6.36 -14.88
N LYS A 35 -9.75 7.54 -15.35
CA LYS A 35 -8.82 8.66 -15.52
C LYS A 35 -8.55 9.32 -14.16
N LEU A 36 -7.26 9.51 -13.85
CA LEU A 36 -6.84 10.27 -12.67
C LEU A 36 -7.20 11.74 -12.80
N LYS A 37 -7.58 12.38 -11.71
CA LYS A 37 -7.97 13.79 -11.63
C LYS A 37 -7.11 14.53 -10.63
N ASP A 38 -7.01 15.84 -10.77
CA ASP A 38 -6.37 16.69 -9.77
C ASP A 38 -7.02 16.48 -8.39
N GLY A 39 -6.20 16.27 -7.38
CA GLY A 39 -6.63 15.96 -6.02
C GLY A 39 -6.67 14.47 -5.66
N ASP A 40 -6.61 13.56 -6.64
CA ASP A 40 -6.59 12.13 -6.34
C ASP A 40 -5.30 11.72 -5.59
N ILE A 41 -5.46 10.72 -4.74
CA ILE A 41 -4.35 9.95 -4.17
C ILE A 41 -4.40 8.54 -4.75
N MET A 42 -3.25 7.96 -5.05
CA MET A 42 -3.18 6.63 -5.65
C MET A 42 -2.05 5.82 -5.03
N ASN A 43 -2.37 4.62 -4.62
CA ASN A 43 -1.37 3.60 -4.32
C ASN A 43 -1.03 2.83 -5.60
N ILE A 44 0.25 2.68 -5.88
CA ILE A 44 0.76 1.75 -6.88
C ILE A 44 1.48 0.63 -6.15
N ASP A 45 1.06 -0.59 -6.38
CA ASP A 45 1.56 -1.79 -5.75
C ASP A 45 2.04 -2.79 -6.81
N ILE A 46 3.31 -3.17 -6.72
CA ILE A 46 4.02 -3.92 -7.75
C ILE A 46 4.76 -5.08 -7.11
N THR A 47 4.46 -6.30 -7.54
CA THR A 47 5.23 -7.49 -7.21
C THR A 47 5.86 -8.07 -8.46
N VAL A 48 7.15 -8.33 -8.40
CA VAL A 48 7.92 -8.93 -9.49
C VAL A 48 8.63 -10.20 -9.04
N ILE A 49 8.83 -11.12 -9.97
CA ILE A 49 9.64 -12.32 -9.76
C ILE A 49 10.95 -12.19 -10.54
N TYR A 50 12.05 -12.32 -9.83
CA TYR A 50 13.39 -12.36 -10.41
C TYR A 50 14.16 -13.59 -9.90
N LYS A 51 14.54 -14.49 -10.80
CA LYS A 51 15.27 -15.74 -10.47
C LYS A 51 14.59 -16.56 -9.35
N GLY A 52 13.25 -16.61 -9.34
CA GLY A 52 12.47 -17.34 -8.34
C GLY A 52 12.20 -16.56 -7.02
N TRP A 53 12.76 -15.36 -6.85
CA TRP A 53 12.54 -14.52 -5.69
C TRP A 53 11.50 -13.44 -5.99
N HIS A 54 10.64 -13.17 -5.03
CA HIS A 54 9.65 -12.10 -5.11
C HIS A 54 10.21 -10.81 -4.54
N GLY A 55 10.02 -9.71 -5.26
CA GLY A 55 10.24 -8.36 -4.76
C GLY A 55 8.93 -7.61 -4.84
N ASP A 56 8.46 -7.14 -3.70
CA ASP A 56 7.17 -6.47 -3.55
C ASP A 56 7.38 -5.06 -3.00
N THR A 57 6.69 -4.08 -3.58
CA THR A 57 6.76 -2.69 -3.13
C THR A 57 5.49 -1.94 -3.46
N SER A 58 5.09 -1.08 -2.53
CA SER A 58 3.90 -0.24 -2.65
C SER A 58 4.26 1.21 -2.31
N LYS A 59 3.71 2.16 -3.09
CA LYS A 59 3.95 3.58 -2.86
C LYS A 59 2.73 4.43 -3.17
N MET A 60 2.49 5.44 -2.32
CA MET A 60 1.46 6.45 -2.55
C MET A 60 1.95 7.59 -3.42
N TYR A 61 1.08 8.07 -4.30
CA TYR A 61 1.29 9.22 -5.17
C TYR A 61 0.13 10.20 -5.03
N PHE A 62 0.45 11.49 -5.17
CA PHE A 62 -0.53 12.56 -5.26
C PHE A 62 -0.65 13.03 -6.70
N VAL A 63 -1.88 13.20 -7.17
CA VAL A 63 -2.16 13.79 -8.49
C VAL A 63 -2.49 15.27 -8.28
N GLY A 64 -1.59 16.15 -8.69
CA GLY A 64 -1.77 17.58 -8.51
C GLY A 64 -1.88 18.00 -7.02
N LYS A 65 -2.94 18.73 -6.67
CA LYS A 65 -3.16 19.28 -5.34
C LYS A 65 -4.10 18.41 -4.51
N ALA A 66 -3.59 17.38 -3.85
CA ALA A 66 -4.37 16.59 -2.92
C ALA A 66 -4.83 17.40 -1.70
N ALA A 67 -6.04 17.10 -1.21
CA ALA A 67 -6.63 17.76 -0.05
C ALA A 67 -5.79 17.50 1.23
N PRO A 68 -5.78 18.44 2.21
CA PRO A 68 -4.97 18.29 3.42
C PRO A 68 -5.25 17.01 4.21
N HIS A 69 -6.51 16.58 4.30
CA HIS A 69 -6.86 15.33 4.99
C HIS A 69 -6.32 14.09 4.28
N ALA A 70 -6.29 14.09 2.93
CA ALA A 70 -5.73 13.00 2.15
C ALA A 70 -4.20 12.92 2.31
N LYS A 71 -3.50 14.06 2.30
CA LYS A 71 -2.06 14.12 2.60
C LYS A 71 -1.76 13.59 3.99
N ARG A 72 -2.51 14.05 5.00
CA ARG A 72 -2.35 13.58 6.37
C ARG A 72 -2.54 12.08 6.50
N LEU A 73 -3.54 11.50 5.82
CA LEU A 73 -3.76 10.05 5.80
C LEU A 73 -2.52 9.32 5.28
N VAL A 74 -1.99 9.75 4.14
CA VAL A 74 -0.79 9.14 3.53
C VAL A 74 0.43 9.26 4.45
N GLU A 75 0.66 10.42 5.04
CA GLU A 75 1.79 10.68 5.94
C GLU A 75 1.71 9.81 7.21
N VAL A 76 0.54 9.73 7.84
CA VAL A 76 0.34 8.90 9.04
C VAL A 76 0.47 7.42 8.69
N THR A 77 -0.07 6.96 7.56
CA THR A 77 0.08 5.58 7.09
C THR A 77 1.56 5.22 6.89
N GLN A 78 2.33 6.11 6.29
CA GLN A 78 3.78 5.91 6.14
C GLN A 78 4.49 5.84 7.49
N GLN A 79 4.14 6.69 8.44
CA GLN A 79 4.68 6.62 9.80
C GLN A 79 4.32 5.30 10.48
N CYS A 80 3.09 4.82 10.33
CA CYS A 80 2.65 3.51 10.84
C CYS A 80 3.50 2.37 10.28
N MET A 81 3.80 2.39 8.99
CA MET A 81 4.68 1.41 8.35
C MET A 81 6.07 1.41 9.01
N TYR A 82 6.68 2.58 9.20
CA TYR A 82 8.00 2.66 9.84
C TYR A 82 7.98 2.24 11.30
N GLU A 83 6.92 2.52 12.05
CA GLU A 83 6.78 2.01 13.42
C GLU A 83 6.70 0.48 13.43
N GLY A 84 5.93 -0.12 12.53
CA GLY A 84 5.91 -1.57 12.36
C GLY A 84 7.29 -2.15 12.07
N ILE A 85 8.03 -1.56 11.14
CA ILE A 85 9.40 -2.00 10.79
C ILE A 85 10.35 -1.93 12.00
N ARG A 86 10.25 -0.90 12.85
CA ARG A 86 11.10 -0.73 14.04
C ARG A 86 10.90 -1.82 15.10
N THR A 87 9.76 -2.49 15.09
CA THR A 87 9.50 -3.60 16.05
C THR A 87 10.22 -4.89 15.68
N VAL A 88 10.66 -5.02 14.40
CA VAL A 88 11.27 -6.25 13.88
C VAL A 88 12.68 -6.42 14.43
N ARG A 89 12.85 -7.38 15.33
CA ARG A 89 14.14 -7.75 15.95
C ARG A 89 14.09 -9.20 16.44
N PRO A 90 15.23 -9.84 16.67
CA PRO A 90 15.24 -11.18 17.25
C PRO A 90 14.43 -11.24 18.55
N GLY A 91 13.50 -12.20 18.64
CA GLY A 91 12.61 -12.37 19.79
C GLY A 91 11.28 -11.59 19.73
N SER A 92 11.04 -10.77 18.70
CA SER A 92 9.74 -10.15 18.46
C SER A 92 8.73 -11.13 17.89
N TYR A 93 7.46 -10.89 18.17
CA TYR A 93 6.34 -11.61 17.60
C TYR A 93 5.75 -10.87 16.40
N LEU A 94 5.12 -11.61 15.50
CA LEU A 94 4.44 -11.02 14.34
C LEU A 94 3.34 -10.02 14.75
N GLY A 95 2.65 -10.31 15.87
CA GLY A 95 1.63 -9.42 16.43
C GLY A 95 2.18 -8.06 16.91
N ASP A 96 3.47 -7.94 17.23
CA ASP A 96 4.08 -6.67 17.66
C ASP A 96 4.04 -5.63 16.53
N ILE A 97 4.19 -6.08 15.29
CA ILE A 97 4.11 -5.23 14.08
C ILE A 97 2.71 -4.63 13.98
N GLY A 98 1.68 -5.49 14.00
CA GLY A 98 0.28 -5.06 13.91
C GLY A 98 -0.11 -4.13 15.07
N ASN A 99 0.30 -4.45 16.29
CA ASN A 99 0.04 -3.62 17.46
C ASN A 99 0.67 -2.23 17.37
N ALA A 100 1.92 -2.14 16.91
CA ALA A 100 2.61 -0.85 16.74
C ALA A 100 1.90 0.03 15.68
N ILE A 101 1.54 -0.57 14.54
CA ILE A 101 0.82 0.11 13.47
C ILE A 101 -0.55 0.59 13.96
N GLN A 102 -1.34 -0.29 14.57
CA GLN A 102 -2.67 0.04 15.07
C GLN A 102 -2.63 1.14 16.13
N THR A 103 -1.72 1.03 17.09
CA THR A 103 -1.56 2.03 18.17
C THR A 103 -1.31 3.42 17.61
N LEU A 104 -0.41 3.55 16.61
CA LEU A 104 -0.12 4.85 15.99
C LEU A 104 -1.28 5.35 15.15
N ALA A 105 -1.95 4.48 14.38
CA ALA A 105 -3.11 4.84 13.57
C ALA A 105 -4.25 5.38 14.45
N GLU A 106 -4.61 4.65 15.52
CA GLU A 106 -5.70 5.05 16.44
C GLU A 106 -5.36 6.33 17.20
N LYS A 107 -4.10 6.54 17.60
CA LYS A 107 -3.62 7.81 18.19
C LYS A 107 -3.82 9.00 17.26
N ASN A 108 -3.80 8.79 15.96
CA ASN A 108 -4.03 9.79 14.93
C ASN A 108 -5.49 9.84 14.44
N HIS A 109 -6.40 9.16 15.12
CA HIS A 109 -7.83 9.07 14.79
C HIS A 109 -8.13 8.35 13.46
N TYR A 110 -7.27 7.41 13.09
CA TYR A 110 -7.49 6.45 12.00
C TYR A 110 -7.75 5.06 12.56
N SER A 111 -8.18 4.16 11.70
CA SER A 111 -8.37 2.74 12.02
C SER A 111 -7.57 1.86 11.05
N VAL A 112 -7.33 0.62 11.44
CA VAL A 112 -6.80 -0.41 10.56
C VAL A 112 -7.93 -1.32 10.08
N VAL A 113 -7.82 -1.84 8.85
CA VAL A 113 -8.74 -2.84 8.31
C VAL A 113 -8.60 -4.12 9.12
N ARG A 114 -9.72 -4.74 9.50
CA ARG A 114 -9.75 -5.92 10.37
C ARG A 114 -10.29 -7.19 9.70
N ASP A 115 -10.90 -7.05 8.52
CA ASP A 115 -11.52 -8.14 7.76
C ASP A 115 -10.72 -8.45 6.48
#